data_012914bd2a4d15feb26156d24655afe3
#
_entry.id   012914bd2a4d15feb26156d24655afe3
#
_cell.length_a   1.000
_cell.length_b   1.000
_cell.length_c   1.000
_cell.angle_alpha   90.00
_cell.angle_beta   90.00
_cell.angle_gamma   90.00
#
_symmetry.space_group_name_H-M   'P 1'
#
loop_
_entity.id
_entity.type
_entity.pdbx_description
1 polymer ?
#
loop_
_entity_poly.entity_id
_entity_poly.type
_entity_poly.pdbx_seq_one_letter_code
_entity_poly.pdbx_strand_id
1 'polypeptide(L)'
;GAGTMGAQIAEVVSYAGVPVLLADIQESLARRGVESVRAIYQARVDKGKMTPEQLEEKMLLVTASPNLEALHDVDLVIEGVSEEVTLKQRVFRELDRVCARSAILASNTSALSISAIGASTTRPGKVNGLHFFNPAYAMPLVEVIPGLATDPQTVDDVVGFAESLRK
;
A
#
# COMPACT_ATOMS: atom_id res chain seq x y z
N GLY A 1 -4.12 6.13 -0.79
CA GLY A 1 -3.44 7.44 -0.76
C GLY A 1 -2.14 7.43 -1.54
N ALA A 2 -1.98 8.39 -2.45
CA ALA A 2 -0.83 8.50 -3.35
C ALA A 2 0.16 9.61 -2.91
N GLY A 3 0.11 9.98 -1.64
CA GLY A 3 1.04 10.93 -1.03
C GLY A 3 2.45 10.34 -0.85
N THR A 4 3.26 11.02 -0.04
CA THR A 4 4.68 10.65 0.16
C THR A 4 4.87 9.18 0.54
N MET A 5 4.15 8.67 1.54
CA MET A 5 4.29 7.27 1.96
C MET A 5 3.72 6.30 0.91
N GLY A 6 2.55 6.60 0.33
CA GLY A 6 1.97 5.76 -0.72
C GLY A 6 2.89 5.59 -1.93
N ALA A 7 3.52 6.66 -2.40
CA ALA A 7 4.49 6.58 -3.50
C ALA A 7 5.75 5.78 -3.13
N GLN A 8 6.26 5.93 -1.90
CA GLN A 8 7.42 5.17 -1.44
C GLN A 8 7.11 3.68 -1.28
N ILE A 9 5.93 3.34 -0.76
CA ILE A 9 5.47 1.94 -0.65
C ILE A 9 5.28 1.35 -2.06
N ALA A 10 4.68 2.11 -2.97
CA ALA A 10 4.51 1.68 -4.37
C ALA A 10 5.86 1.41 -5.05
N GLU A 11 6.89 2.22 -4.77
CA GLU A 11 8.26 1.96 -5.25
C GLU A 11 8.81 0.65 -4.69
N VAL A 12 8.71 0.43 -3.38
CA VAL A 12 9.21 -0.81 -2.74
C VAL A 12 8.54 -2.05 -3.34
N VAL A 13 7.22 -2.01 -3.51
CA VAL A 13 6.43 -3.13 -4.03
C VAL A 13 6.76 -3.39 -5.51
N SER A 14 6.79 -2.35 -6.34
CA SER A 14 7.13 -2.49 -7.77
C SER A 14 8.60 -2.86 -7.99
N TYR A 15 9.51 -2.42 -7.12
CA TYR A 15 10.91 -2.85 -7.13
C TYR A 15 11.04 -4.36 -6.94
N ALA A 16 10.22 -4.96 -6.09
CA ALA A 16 10.14 -6.40 -5.89
C ALA A 16 9.48 -7.16 -7.07
N GLY A 17 8.97 -6.44 -8.10
CA GLY A 17 8.36 -7.05 -9.29
C GLY A 17 6.85 -7.25 -9.19
N VAL A 18 6.21 -6.68 -8.17
CA VAL A 18 4.75 -6.79 -7.96
C VAL A 18 4.03 -5.61 -8.61
N PRO A 19 2.98 -5.82 -9.42
CA PRO A 19 2.17 -4.74 -9.97
C PRO A 19 1.47 -3.91 -8.88
N VAL A 20 1.43 -2.59 -9.08
CA VAL A 20 0.84 -1.64 -8.13
C VAL A 20 -0.18 -0.75 -8.83
N LEU A 21 -1.37 -0.70 -8.29
CA LEU A 21 -2.41 0.25 -8.66
C LEU A 21 -2.47 1.35 -7.59
N LEU A 22 -1.97 2.53 -7.92
CA LEU A 22 -1.87 3.65 -6.99
C LEU A 22 -3.14 4.50 -7.06
N ALA A 23 -3.92 4.50 -5.99
CA ALA A 23 -5.23 5.16 -5.90
C ALA A 23 -5.23 6.34 -4.93
N ASP A 24 -6.00 7.37 -5.26
CA ASP A 24 -6.29 8.52 -4.40
C ASP A 24 -7.73 9.01 -4.66
N ILE A 25 -8.19 10.02 -3.87
CA ILE A 25 -9.53 10.62 -4.03
C ILE A 25 -9.73 11.30 -5.38
N GLN A 26 -8.64 11.69 -6.04
CA GLN A 26 -8.63 12.27 -7.38
C GLN A 26 -7.56 11.58 -8.22
N GLU A 27 -7.88 11.28 -9.47
CA GLU A 27 -6.95 10.69 -10.42
C GLU A 27 -5.67 11.53 -10.58
N SER A 28 -5.79 12.85 -10.56
CA SER A 28 -4.64 13.76 -10.64
C SER A 28 -3.65 13.59 -9.48
N LEU A 29 -4.13 13.23 -8.29
CA LEU A 29 -3.29 12.91 -7.13
C LEU A 29 -2.60 11.55 -7.32
N ALA A 30 -3.33 10.55 -7.81
CA ALA A 30 -2.78 9.25 -8.14
C ALA A 30 -1.68 9.37 -9.21
N ARG A 31 -1.91 10.13 -10.28
CA ARG A 31 -0.91 10.40 -11.32
C ARG A 31 0.35 11.07 -10.77
N ARG A 32 0.21 12.08 -9.90
CA ARG A 32 1.36 12.71 -9.20
C ARG A 32 2.12 11.71 -8.33
N GLY A 33 1.41 10.77 -7.70
CA GLY A 33 2.02 9.67 -6.98
C GLY A 33 2.91 8.80 -7.88
N VAL A 34 2.43 8.46 -9.08
CA VAL A 34 3.23 7.72 -10.08
C VAL A 34 4.48 8.51 -10.50
N GLU A 35 4.35 9.83 -10.70
CA GLU A 35 5.51 10.69 -10.98
C GLU A 35 6.52 10.69 -9.81
N SER A 36 6.03 10.66 -8.57
CA SER A 36 6.88 10.57 -7.38
C SER A 36 7.62 9.22 -7.31
N VAL A 37 6.98 8.11 -7.69
CA VAL A 37 7.64 6.80 -7.83
C VAL A 37 8.76 6.88 -8.87
N ARG A 38 8.50 7.46 -10.04
CA ARG A 38 9.50 7.66 -11.10
C ARG A 38 10.70 8.48 -10.58
N ALA A 39 10.45 9.53 -9.81
CA ALA A 39 11.51 10.35 -9.23
C ALA A 39 12.41 9.56 -8.26
N ILE A 40 11.83 8.65 -7.47
CA ILE A 40 12.61 7.77 -6.58
C ILE A 40 13.49 6.83 -7.41
N TYR A 41 12.97 6.23 -8.47
CA TYR A 41 13.76 5.40 -9.39
C TYR A 41 14.83 6.21 -10.12
N GLN A 42 14.52 7.43 -10.59
CA GLN A 42 15.50 8.30 -11.24
C GLN A 42 16.68 8.60 -10.31
N ALA A 43 16.42 8.86 -9.03
CA ALA A 43 17.50 9.05 -8.06
C ALA A 43 18.40 7.81 -7.87
N ARG A 44 17.91 6.59 -8.15
CA ARG A 44 18.75 5.38 -8.20
C ARG A 44 19.59 5.33 -9.47
N VAL A 45 19.04 5.74 -10.60
CA VAL A 45 19.77 5.84 -11.89
C VAL A 45 20.89 6.85 -11.75
N ASP A 46 20.60 8.04 -11.22
CA ASP A 46 21.60 9.11 -11.04
C ASP A 46 22.76 8.71 -10.13
N LYS A 47 22.50 7.77 -9.20
CA LYS A 47 23.52 7.19 -8.31
C LYS A 47 24.21 5.93 -8.88
N GLY A 48 23.92 5.56 -10.11
CA GLY A 48 24.47 4.37 -10.76
C GLY A 48 24.03 3.03 -10.15
N LYS A 49 22.90 3.03 -9.39
CA LYS A 49 22.35 1.83 -8.73
C LYS A 49 21.26 1.12 -9.57
N MET A 50 20.90 1.70 -10.68
CA MET A 50 19.89 1.21 -11.61
C MET A 50 20.20 1.75 -13.01
N THR A 51 19.87 0.99 -14.06
CA THR A 51 19.95 1.51 -15.43
C THR A 51 18.65 2.21 -15.84
N PRO A 52 18.66 3.11 -16.85
CA PRO A 52 17.44 3.71 -17.38
C PRO A 52 16.42 2.66 -17.86
N GLU A 53 16.88 1.57 -18.48
CA GLU A 53 16.03 0.49 -18.97
C GLU A 53 15.33 -0.22 -17.81
N GLN A 54 16.05 -0.49 -16.71
CA GLN A 54 15.47 -1.07 -15.51
C GLN A 54 14.43 -0.14 -14.85
N LEU A 55 14.65 1.19 -14.89
CA LEU A 55 13.65 2.16 -14.43
C LEU A 55 12.36 2.01 -15.23
N GLU A 56 12.44 2.03 -16.56
CA GLU A 56 11.25 1.92 -17.41
C GLU A 56 10.54 0.58 -17.20
N GLU A 57 11.28 -0.53 -17.06
CA GLU A 57 10.70 -1.84 -16.73
C GLU A 57 9.91 -1.80 -15.42
N LYS A 58 10.47 -1.20 -14.36
CA LYS A 58 9.77 -1.09 -13.07
C LYS A 58 8.56 -0.16 -13.14
N MET A 59 8.64 0.91 -13.92
CA MET A 59 7.52 1.84 -14.11
C MET A 59 6.33 1.21 -14.84
N LEU A 60 6.53 0.17 -15.66
CA LEU A 60 5.42 -0.60 -16.24
C LEU A 60 4.55 -1.30 -15.20
N LEU A 61 5.08 -1.54 -13.99
CA LEU A 61 4.36 -2.15 -12.88
C LEU A 61 3.54 -1.14 -12.06
N VAL A 62 3.66 0.17 -12.30
CA VAL A 62 3.01 1.20 -11.50
C VAL A 62 1.99 1.96 -12.33
N THR A 63 0.72 1.85 -11.98
CA THR A 63 -0.38 2.48 -12.70
C THR A 63 -1.20 3.37 -11.76
N ALA A 64 -1.61 4.55 -12.22
CA ALA A 64 -2.58 5.37 -11.50
C ALA A 64 -3.98 4.81 -11.65
N SER A 65 -4.69 4.64 -10.55
CA SER A 65 -6.10 4.26 -10.58
C SER A 65 -6.99 5.45 -10.92
N PRO A 66 -7.96 5.31 -11.81
CA PRO A 66 -8.92 6.37 -12.11
C PRO A 66 -9.94 6.60 -10.98
N ASN A 67 -10.22 5.57 -10.17
CA ASN A 67 -11.18 5.58 -9.06
C ASN A 67 -10.97 4.36 -8.16
N LEU A 68 -11.74 4.25 -7.07
CA LEU A 68 -11.65 3.10 -6.16
C LEU A 68 -12.25 1.82 -6.74
N GLU A 69 -13.21 1.90 -7.66
CA GLU A 69 -13.84 0.73 -8.29
C GLU A 69 -12.81 -0.12 -9.07
N ALA A 70 -11.73 0.48 -9.55
CA ALA A 70 -10.63 -0.24 -10.19
C ALA A 70 -9.89 -1.20 -9.24
N LEU A 71 -10.10 -1.08 -7.91
CA LEU A 71 -9.49 -1.96 -6.90
C LEU A 71 -10.27 -3.27 -6.67
N HIS A 72 -11.29 -3.58 -7.49
CA HIS A 72 -12.17 -4.74 -7.28
C HIS A 72 -11.45 -6.09 -7.35
N ASP A 73 -10.33 -6.17 -8.04
CA ASP A 73 -9.58 -7.42 -8.33
C ASP A 73 -8.16 -7.42 -7.72
N VAL A 74 -7.91 -6.60 -6.70
CA VAL A 74 -6.61 -6.60 -6.01
C VAL A 74 -6.62 -7.59 -4.85
N ASP A 75 -5.48 -8.23 -4.58
CA ASP A 75 -5.31 -9.17 -3.46
C ASP A 75 -5.03 -8.46 -2.13
N LEU A 76 -4.35 -7.31 -2.19
CA LEU A 76 -3.94 -6.54 -1.02
C LEU A 76 -4.10 -5.04 -1.28
N VAL A 77 -4.69 -4.32 -0.34
CA VAL A 77 -4.67 -2.86 -0.30
C VAL A 77 -3.81 -2.41 0.86
N ILE A 78 -2.90 -1.45 0.62
CA ILE A 78 -2.13 -0.76 1.66
C ILE A 78 -2.61 0.69 1.70
N GLU A 79 -3.37 1.03 2.72
CA GLU A 79 -3.93 2.36 2.92
C GLU A 79 -2.91 3.29 3.58
N GLY A 80 -2.68 4.46 2.97
CA GLY A 80 -1.74 5.48 3.44
C GLY A 80 -2.33 6.90 3.41
N VAL A 81 -3.61 7.07 3.76
CA VAL A 81 -4.24 8.40 3.90
C VAL A 81 -3.84 9.07 5.22
N SER A 82 -4.26 10.31 5.44
CA SER A 82 -3.96 11.08 6.66
C SER A 82 -4.30 10.32 7.94
N GLU A 83 -3.51 10.55 9.00
CA GLU A 83 -3.57 9.84 10.28
C GLU A 83 -4.76 10.30 11.14
N GLU A 84 -5.97 10.01 10.64
CA GLU A 84 -7.25 10.33 11.27
C GLU A 84 -8.16 9.09 11.24
N VAL A 85 -8.59 8.62 12.41
CA VAL A 85 -9.33 7.36 12.54
C VAL A 85 -10.65 7.37 11.77
N THR A 86 -11.39 8.47 11.81
CA THR A 86 -12.70 8.59 11.12
C THR A 86 -12.54 8.58 9.60
N LEU A 87 -11.47 9.19 9.09
CA LEU A 87 -11.12 9.14 7.67
C LEU A 87 -10.77 7.71 7.25
N LYS A 88 -9.87 7.05 8.00
CA LYS A 88 -9.48 5.67 7.72
C LYS A 88 -10.67 4.71 7.76
N GLN A 89 -11.53 4.81 8.76
CA GLN A 89 -12.77 4.02 8.85
C GLN A 89 -13.70 4.22 7.64
N ARG A 90 -13.82 5.46 7.15
CA ARG A 90 -14.60 5.75 5.95
C ARG A 90 -13.98 5.11 4.71
N VAL A 91 -12.66 5.24 4.54
CA VAL A 91 -11.92 4.61 3.43
C VAL A 91 -12.05 3.09 3.50
N PHE A 92 -11.91 2.48 4.68
CA PHE A 92 -12.03 1.03 4.84
C PHE A 92 -13.43 0.51 4.54
N ARG A 93 -14.49 1.26 4.87
CA ARG A 93 -15.87 0.91 4.44
C ARG A 93 -16.02 0.91 2.92
N GLU A 94 -15.43 1.88 2.23
CA GLU A 94 -15.46 1.92 0.76
C GLU A 94 -14.64 0.78 0.15
N LEU A 95 -13.45 0.50 0.67
CA LEU A 95 -12.64 -0.63 0.24
C LEU A 95 -13.34 -1.97 0.48
N ASP A 96 -14.02 -2.12 1.63
CA ASP A 96 -14.83 -3.31 1.95
C ASP A 96 -15.95 -3.55 0.94
N ARG A 97 -16.55 -2.46 0.43
CA ARG A 97 -17.59 -2.51 -0.60
C ARG A 97 -17.05 -2.90 -1.98
N VAL A 98 -15.87 -2.37 -2.34
CA VAL A 98 -15.32 -2.44 -3.70
C VAL A 98 -14.48 -3.68 -3.92
N CYS A 99 -13.55 -3.99 -2.99
CA CYS A 99 -12.59 -5.07 -3.17
C CYS A 99 -13.22 -6.46 -3.02
N ALA A 100 -12.64 -7.46 -3.68
CA ALA A 100 -13.00 -8.85 -3.50
C ALA A 100 -13.00 -9.25 -2.03
N ARG A 101 -13.86 -10.19 -1.62
CA ARG A 101 -13.98 -10.63 -0.21
C ARG A 101 -12.70 -11.27 0.33
N SER A 102 -11.90 -11.85 -0.54
CA SER A 102 -10.59 -12.44 -0.22
C SER A 102 -9.49 -11.39 0.02
N ALA A 103 -9.66 -10.17 -0.52
CA ALA A 103 -8.65 -9.13 -0.44
C ALA A 103 -8.35 -8.72 1.01
N ILE A 104 -7.07 -8.61 1.34
CA ILE A 104 -6.59 -8.09 2.62
C ILE A 104 -6.57 -6.56 2.55
N LEU A 105 -7.06 -5.93 3.62
CA LEU A 105 -7.06 -4.48 3.77
C LEU A 105 -6.07 -4.09 4.88
N ALA A 106 -4.94 -3.54 4.51
CA ALA A 106 -3.89 -3.13 5.44
C ALA A 106 -3.84 -1.62 5.61
N SER A 107 -3.63 -1.13 6.85
CA SER A 107 -3.38 0.29 7.11
C SER A 107 -1.91 0.53 7.43
N ASN A 108 -1.33 1.57 6.83
CA ASN A 108 0.04 2.03 7.16
C ASN A 108 0.06 3.00 8.36
N THR A 109 -0.91 2.91 9.25
CA THR A 109 -0.95 3.74 10.47
C THR A 109 0.21 3.40 11.41
N SER A 110 0.75 4.41 12.07
CA SER A 110 1.80 4.25 13.10
C SER A 110 1.25 4.10 14.52
N ALA A 111 -0.01 4.50 14.79
CA ALA A 111 -0.52 4.60 16.15
C ALA A 111 -2.01 4.31 16.30
N LEU A 112 -2.80 4.32 15.22
CA LEU A 112 -4.24 4.12 15.30
C LEU A 112 -4.60 2.63 15.50
N SER A 113 -5.66 2.38 16.25
CA SER A 113 -6.13 1.02 16.53
C SER A 113 -6.61 0.29 15.26
N ILE A 114 -5.90 -0.77 14.87
CA ILE A 114 -6.32 -1.67 13.78
C ILE A 114 -7.67 -2.31 14.08
N SER A 115 -7.93 -2.65 15.34
CA SER A 115 -9.23 -3.17 15.77
C SER A 115 -10.37 -2.19 15.51
N ALA A 116 -10.16 -0.89 15.79
CA ALA A 116 -11.16 0.15 15.55
C ALA A 116 -11.38 0.40 14.05
N ILE A 117 -10.34 0.28 13.23
CA ILE A 117 -10.44 0.36 11.77
C ILE A 117 -11.18 -0.87 11.24
N GLY A 118 -10.78 -2.07 11.66
CA GLY A 118 -11.38 -3.33 11.23
C GLY A 118 -12.87 -3.45 11.58
N ALA A 119 -13.27 -2.97 12.75
CA ALA A 119 -14.67 -2.94 13.19
C ALA A 119 -15.59 -2.09 12.29
N SER A 120 -15.02 -1.23 11.44
CA SER A 120 -15.79 -0.45 10.46
C SER A 120 -16.13 -1.22 9.17
N THR A 121 -15.59 -2.43 9.01
CA THR A 121 -15.79 -3.30 7.84
C THR A 121 -16.66 -4.51 8.17
N THR A 122 -17.13 -5.22 7.15
CA THR A 122 -17.86 -6.49 7.31
C THR A 122 -16.92 -7.71 7.35
N ARG A 123 -15.60 -7.50 7.25
CA ARG A 123 -14.55 -8.54 7.24
C ARG A 123 -13.35 -8.16 8.13
N PRO A 124 -13.56 -7.93 9.43
CA PRO A 124 -12.45 -7.51 10.30
C PRO A 124 -11.31 -8.54 10.38
N GLY A 125 -11.58 -9.81 10.06
CA GLY A 125 -10.56 -10.87 9.94
C GLY A 125 -9.57 -10.63 8.79
N LYS A 126 -9.93 -9.84 7.77
CA LYS A 126 -9.08 -9.46 6.64
C LYS A 126 -8.44 -8.08 6.80
N VAL A 127 -8.55 -7.47 7.98
CA VAL A 127 -7.95 -6.15 8.25
C VAL A 127 -6.70 -6.32 9.13
N ASN A 128 -5.58 -5.72 8.68
CA ASN A 128 -4.30 -5.77 9.38
C ASN A 128 -3.60 -4.40 9.34
N GLY A 129 -2.64 -4.15 10.19
CA GLY A 129 -1.68 -3.06 10.07
C GLY A 129 -0.43 -3.51 9.33
N LEU A 130 0.06 -2.70 8.41
CA LEU A 130 1.33 -2.91 7.70
C LEU A 130 2.07 -1.56 7.65
N HIS A 131 2.86 -1.31 8.70
CA HIS A 131 3.49 -0.02 8.93
C HIS A 131 4.91 0.01 8.37
N PHE A 132 5.11 0.82 7.34
CA PHE A 132 6.40 1.14 6.75
C PHE A 132 7.00 2.38 7.40
N PHE A 133 8.30 2.35 7.68
CA PHE A 133 9.03 3.51 8.18
C PHE A 133 9.50 4.42 7.06
N ASN A 134 9.49 5.72 7.30
CA ASN A 134 9.91 6.73 6.32
C ASN A 134 11.45 6.94 6.37
N PRO A 135 12.16 6.86 5.24
CA PRO A 135 11.67 6.54 3.89
C PRO A 135 11.54 5.02 3.66
N ALA A 136 10.40 4.58 3.11
CA ALA A 136 10.08 3.15 2.95
C ALA A 136 11.12 2.38 2.12
N TYR A 137 11.70 3.00 1.10
CA TYR A 137 12.71 2.39 0.24
C TYR A 137 14.09 2.21 0.90
N ALA A 138 14.34 2.87 2.04
CA ALA A 138 15.62 2.81 2.74
C ALA A 138 15.53 2.04 4.07
N MET A 139 14.39 2.10 4.74
CA MET A 139 14.17 1.44 6.03
C MET A 139 13.88 -0.05 5.83
N PRO A 140 14.65 -0.95 6.45
CA PRO A 140 14.45 -2.40 6.28
C PRO A 140 13.29 -2.94 7.12
N LEU A 141 12.90 -2.25 8.19
CA LEU A 141 11.87 -2.68 9.13
C LEU A 141 10.47 -2.36 8.59
N VAL A 142 9.56 -3.32 8.71
CA VAL A 142 8.12 -3.17 8.56
C VAL A 142 7.45 -3.85 9.74
N GLU A 143 6.44 -3.23 10.32
CA GLU A 143 5.65 -3.81 11.40
C GLU A 143 4.35 -4.40 10.86
N VAL A 144 4.07 -5.66 11.21
CA VAL A 144 2.80 -6.32 10.95
C VAL A 144 1.98 -6.31 12.23
N ILE A 145 0.84 -5.63 12.23
CA ILE A 145 0.08 -5.30 13.44
C ILE A 145 -1.33 -5.87 13.32
N PRO A 146 -1.62 -7.04 13.92
CA PRO A 146 -2.98 -7.57 13.91
C PRO A 146 -3.92 -6.75 14.79
N GLY A 147 -5.18 -6.62 14.38
CA GLY A 147 -6.27 -6.22 15.26
C GLY A 147 -6.81 -7.43 16.04
N LEU A 148 -7.69 -7.17 17.02
CA LEU A 148 -8.27 -8.24 17.86
C LEU A 148 -9.05 -9.30 17.06
N ALA A 149 -9.59 -8.93 15.90
CA ALA A 149 -10.38 -9.82 15.05
C ALA A 149 -9.65 -10.25 13.76
N THR A 150 -8.38 -9.89 13.61
CA THR A 150 -7.58 -10.30 12.42
C THR A 150 -7.37 -11.81 12.45
N ASP A 151 -7.69 -12.48 11.34
CA ASP A 151 -7.47 -13.92 11.20
C ASP A 151 -5.98 -14.25 11.20
N PRO A 152 -5.53 -15.34 11.87
CA PRO A 152 -4.12 -15.76 11.84
C PRO A 152 -3.58 -15.93 10.42
N GLN A 153 -4.35 -16.50 9.50
CA GLN A 153 -3.93 -16.64 8.10
C GLN A 153 -3.69 -15.28 7.43
N THR A 154 -4.47 -14.25 7.77
CA THR A 154 -4.24 -12.89 7.25
C THR A 154 -2.91 -12.33 7.74
N VAL A 155 -2.54 -12.61 8.99
CA VAL A 155 -1.23 -12.21 9.54
C VAL A 155 -0.10 -12.91 8.78
N ASP A 156 -0.20 -14.24 8.60
CA ASP A 156 0.81 -15.04 7.89
C ASP A 156 0.97 -14.56 6.44
N ASP A 157 -0.12 -14.27 5.74
CA ASP A 157 -0.12 -13.76 4.36
C ASP A 157 0.59 -12.39 4.28
N VAL A 158 0.32 -11.49 5.24
CA VAL A 158 0.95 -10.15 5.29
C VAL A 158 2.43 -10.23 5.66
N VAL A 159 2.81 -11.13 6.57
CA VAL A 159 4.22 -11.39 6.91
C VAL A 159 4.96 -11.92 5.67
N GLY A 160 4.41 -12.94 5.00
CA GLY A 160 5.00 -13.49 3.78
C GLY A 160 5.14 -12.45 2.66
N PHE A 161 4.15 -11.55 2.53
CA PHE A 161 4.25 -10.42 1.61
C PHE A 161 5.40 -9.47 1.99
N ALA A 162 5.50 -9.06 3.27
CA ALA A 162 6.57 -8.19 3.74
C ALA A 162 7.96 -8.81 3.49
N GLU A 163 8.13 -10.09 3.80
CA GLU A 163 9.37 -10.84 3.54
C GLU A 163 9.72 -10.90 2.05
N SER A 164 8.72 -11.03 1.17
CA SER A 164 8.92 -11.01 -0.29
C SER A 164 9.47 -9.67 -0.79
N LEU A 165 9.20 -8.59 -0.08
CA LEU A 165 9.76 -7.25 -0.31
C LEU A 165 11.17 -7.08 0.27
N ARG A 166 11.73 -8.10 0.93
CA ARG A 166 12.99 -8.07 1.68
C ARG A 166 12.96 -7.06 2.85
N LYS A 167 11.82 -7.01 3.52
CA LYS A 167 11.60 -6.25 4.75
C LYS A 167 11.63 -7.15 5.97
#